data_5cb8a82f7b28cae2916adb3050cc83c0
#
_entry.id   5cb8a82f7b28cae2916adb3050cc83c0
#
_cell.length_a   1.000
_cell.length_b   1.000
_cell.length_c   1.000
_cell.angle_alpha   90.00
_cell.angle_beta   90.00
_cell.angle_gamma   90.00
#
_symmetry.space_group_name_H-M   'P 1'
#
loop_
_entity.id
_entity.type
_entity.pdbx_description
1 polymer ?
#
loop_
_entity_poly.entity_id
_entity_poly.type
_entity_poly.pdbx_seq_one_letter_code
_entity_poly.pdbx_strand_id
1 'polypeptide(L)'
;MVRGRFIAGDASLKTHYEAIRRRILSLPRDVALLKTEVREMREKMRGALATKELNKFDLKQSKGGIADIEFIVQFEVLAQAEKNEALTTYTDNVRLLEGLQEDGFMSQAEADSLKAAYCTYRDTGHKLVLQGERAVINVAEVLELSKQVEQIWHDYME
;
A
#
# COMPACT_ATOMS: atom_id res chain seq x y z
N MET A 1 -10.34 -4.99 -3.21
CA MET A 1 -11.47 -4.03 -3.13
C MET A 1 -11.08 -2.70 -2.48
N VAL A 2 -10.09 -2.61 -1.58
CA VAL A 2 -9.68 -1.35 -0.93
C VAL A 2 -9.47 -0.24 -1.97
N ARG A 3 -8.68 -0.51 -3.00
CA ARG A 3 -8.35 0.44 -4.09
C ARG A 3 -9.33 0.41 -5.28
N GLY A 4 -10.41 -0.36 -5.20
CA GLY A 4 -11.42 -0.41 -6.26
C GLY A 4 -12.30 0.84 -6.24
N ARG A 5 -12.57 1.41 -7.42
CA ARG A 5 -13.43 2.58 -7.58
C ARG A 5 -14.27 2.47 -8.83
N PHE A 6 -15.45 3.08 -8.79
CA PHE A 6 -16.26 3.29 -9.98
C PHE A 6 -15.60 4.34 -10.88
N ILE A 7 -15.50 4.08 -12.18
CA ILE A 7 -14.88 4.98 -13.16
C ILE A 7 -15.92 5.64 -14.04
N ALA A 8 -16.81 4.84 -14.65
CA ALA A 8 -17.80 5.33 -15.59
C ALA A 8 -19.00 4.38 -15.65
N GLY A 9 -20.14 4.86 -16.13
CA GLY A 9 -21.37 4.10 -16.30
C GLY A 9 -22.58 4.80 -15.67
N ASP A 10 -23.67 4.08 -15.49
CA ASP A 10 -24.88 4.60 -14.89
C ASP A 10 -24.67 4.96 -13.41
N ALA A 11 -25.24 6.10 -12.97
CA ALA A 11 -25.08 6.58 -11.59
C ALA A 11 -25.66 5.60 -10.54
N SER A 12 -26.68 4.83 -10.89
CA SER A 12 -27.24 3.79 -10.01
C SER A 12 -26.21 2.69 -9.73
N LEU A 13 -25.42 2.31 -10.73
CA LEU A 13 -24.35 1.31 -10.56
C LEU A 13 -23.25 1.82 -9.62
N LYS A 14 -22.94 3.12 -9.67
CA LYS A 14 -21.98 3.72 -8.72
C LYS A 14 -22.48 3.55 -7.28
N THR A 15 -23.72 3.91 -7.02
CA THR A 15 -24.31 3.79 -5.68
C THR A 15 -24.31 2.34 -5.16
N HIS A 16 -24.71 1.39 -6.00
CA HIS A 16 -24.68 -0.03 -5.64
C HIS A 16 -23.27 -0.54 -5.42
N TYR A 17 -22.30 -0.18 -6.28
CA TYR A 17 -20.91 -0.56 -6.14
C TYR A 17 -20.32 -0.07 -4.82
N GLU A 18 -20.51 1.22 -4.49
CA GLU A 18 -19.99 1.80 -3.26
C GLU A 18 -20.61 1.16 -2.00
N ALA A 19 -21.91 0.88 -2.03
CA ALA A 19 -22.59 0.19 -0.94
C ALA A 19 -22.03 -1.23 -0.71
N ILE A 20 -21.84 -2.00 -1.79
CA ILE A 20 -21.24 -3.34 -1.74
C ILE A 20 -19.80 -3.26 -1.24
N ARG A 21 -19.01 -2.32 -1.79
CA ARG A 21 -17.61 -2.11 -1.42
C ARG A 21 -17.47 -1.84 0.08
N ARG A 22 -18.23 -0.89 0.63
CA ARG A 22 -18.23 -0.56 2.06
C ARG A 22 -18.58 -1.79 2.90
N ARG A 23 -19.71 -2.42 2.59
CA ARG A 23 -20.16 -3.62 3.32
C ARG A 23 -19.09 -4.71 3.37
N ILE A 24 -18.41 -5.00 2.24
CA ILE A 24 -17.39 -6.03 2.19
C ILE A 24 -16.13 -5.61 2.95
N LEU A 25 -15.72 -4.35 2.86
CA LEU A 25 -14.54 -3.85 3.57
C LEU A 25 -14.73 -3.83 5.08
N SER A 26 -15.95 -3.54 5.55
CA SER A 26 -16.28 -3.48 6.98
C SER A 26 -16.70 -4.83 7.60
N LEU A 27 -16.56 -5.94 6.87
CA LEU A 27 -16.82 -7.26 7.47
C LEU A 27 -15.79 -7.57 8.58
N PRO A 28 -16.22 -8.18 9.70
CA PRO A 28 -15.31 -8.68 10.72
C PRO A 28 -14.29 -9.63 10.14
N ARG A 29 -13.05 -9.52 10.61
CA ARG A 29 -11.94 -10.39 10.18
C ARG A 29 -11.11 -10.86 11.36
N ASP A 30 -10.62 -12.08 11.28
CA ASP A 30 -9.50 -12.52 12.11
C ASP A 30 -8.23 -11.79 11.64
N VAL A 31 -7.81 -10.80 12.43
CA VAL A 31 -6.68 -9.93 12.08
C VAL A 31 -5.37 -10.73 12.06
N ALA A 32 -5.20 -11.73 12.92
CA ALA A 32 -4.00 -12.56 12.94
C ALA A 32 -3.89 -13.43 11.67
N LEU A 33 -5.00 -14.02 11.27
CA LEU A 33 -5.07 -14.77 10.01
C LEU A 33 -4.84 -13.85 8.81
N LEU A 34 -5.51 -12.69 8.76
CA LEU A 34 -5.33 -11.70 7.70
C LEU A 34 -3.86 -11.27 7.57
N LYS A 35 -3.20 -10.98 8.69
CA LYS A 35 -1.77 -10.61 8.74
C LYS A 35 -0.91 -11.70 8.09
N THR A 36 -1.15 -12.95 8.46
CA THR A 36 -0.42 -14.10 7.92
C THR A 36 -0.60 -14.24 6.40
N GLU A 37 -1.85 -14.17 5.93
CA GLU A 37 -2.18 -14.29 4.49
C GLU A 37 -1.55 -13.15 3.68
N VAL A 38 -1.60 -11.93 4.19
CA VAL A 38 -1.02 -10.75 3.53
C VAL A 38 0.50 -10.88 3.42
N ARG A 39 1.17 -11.29 4.50
CA ARG A 39 2.62 -11.53 4.52
C ARG A 39 3.02 -12.62 3.53
N GLU A 40 2.38 -13.77 3.56
CA GLU A 40 2.67 -14.87 2.64
C GLU A 40 2.46 -14.47 1.18
N MET A 41 1.37 -13.78 0.88
CA MET A 41 1.09 -13.28 -0.46
C MET A 41 2.19 -12.33 -0.93
N ARG A 42 2.63 -11.40 -0.08
CA ARG A 42 3.69 -10.44 -0.43
C ARG A 42 5.04 -11.12 -0.65
N GLU A 43 5.40 -12.08 0.19
CA GLU A 43 6.64 -12.85 0.01
C GLU A 43 6.63 -13.65 -1.31
N LYS A 44 5.52 -14.29 -1.62
CA LYS A 44 5.33 -15.01 -2.89
C LYS A 44 5.48 -14.07 -4.10
N MET A 45 4.87 -12.89 -4.04
CA MET A 45 5.00 -11.89 -5.10
C MET A 45 6.45 -11.39 -5.24
N ARG A 46 7.13 -11.12 -4.11
CA ARG A 46 8.52 -10.68 -4.11
C ARG A 46 9.44 -11.72 -4.74
N GLY A 47 9.30 -12.99 -4.35
CA GLY A 47 10.08 -14.08 -4.91
C GLY A 47 9.93 -14.24 -6.43
N ALA A 48 8.74 -13.92 -6.97
CA ALA A 48 8.44 -14.03 -8.40
C ALA A 48 8.84 -12.80 -9.22
N LEU A 49 8.77 -11.59 -8.64
CA LEU A 49 8.78 -10.33 -9.40
C LEU A 49 9.95 -9.40 -9.08
N ALA A 50 10.59 -9.51 -7.90
CA ALA A 50 11.68 -8.61 -7.53
C ALA A 50 12.93 -8.84 -8.39
N THR A 51 13.67 -7.77 -8.65
CA THR A 51 14.97 -7.87 -9.33
C THR A 51 15.96 -8.67 -8.49
N LYS A 52 16.77 -9.49 -9.16
CA LYS A 52 17.86 -10.25 -8.55
C LYS A 52 19.23 -9.59 -8.79
N GLU A 53 19.25 -8.44 -9.47
CA GLU A 53 20.48 -7.70 -9.77
C GLU A 53 21.02 -7.06 -8.49
N LEU A 54 22.33 -7.25 -8.26
CA LEU A 54 23.04 -6.64 -7.13
C LEU A 54 23.03 -5.10 -7.25
N ASN A 55 22.85 -4.42 -6.13
CA ASN A 55 22.82 -2.96 -6.04
C ASN A 55 21.70 -2.28 -6.82
N LYS A 56 20.72 -3.04 -7.29
CA LYS A 56 19.52 -2.52 -7.95
C LYS A 56 18.32 -2.59 -7.06
N PHE A 57 17.49 -1.56 -7.12
CA PHE A 57 16.24 -1.43 -6.39
C PHE A 57 15.10 -1.27 -7.41
N ASP A 58 14.24 -2.27 -7.50
CA ASP A 58 12.96 -2.16 -8.20
C ASP A 58 12.01 -1.35 -7.31
N LEU A 59 11.65 -0.16 -7.77
CA LEU A 59 10.83 0.79 -7.01
C LEU A 59 9.50 0.19 -6.53
N LYS A 60 9.01 -0.82 -7.22
CA LYS A 60 7.74 -1.48 -6.88
C LYS A 60 7.94 -2.74 -6.06
N GLN A 61 8.85 -3.63 -6.47
CA GLN A 61 8.88 -5.01 -5.96
C GLN A 61 9.95 -5.29 -4.92
N SER A 62 10.99 -4.46 -4.80
CA SER A 62 12.01 -4.64 -3.77
C SER A 62 11.43 -4.52 -2.36
N LYS A 63 12.15 -5.05 -1.37
CA LYS A 63 11.85 -4.79 0.05
C LYS A 63 11.89 -3.28 0.30
N GLY A 64 10.93 -2.78 1.07
CA GLY A 64 10.78 -1.35 1.29
C GLY A 64 10.27 -0.56 0.07
N GLY A 65 9.81 -1.21 -1.00
CA GLY A 65 9.27 -0.57 -2.20
C GLY A 65 7.76 -0.27 -2.11
N ILE A 66 7.21 0.23 -3.22
CA ILE A 66 5.79 0.64 -3.32
C ILE A 66 4.84 -0.48 -2.89
N ALA A 67 5.13 -1.73 -3.26
CA ALA A 67 4.23 -2.83 -2.95
C ALA A 67 4.13 -3.08 -1.43
N ASP A 68 5.22 -2.93 -0.67
CA ASP A 68 5.16 -3.06 0.78
C ASP A 68 4.27 -1.98 1.40
N ILE A 69 4.40 -0.73 0.95
CA ILE A 69 3.53 0.37 1.39
C ILE A 69 2.06 0.07 1.05
N GLU A 70 1.78 -0.37 -0.18
CA GLU A 70 0.43 -0.73 -0.61
C GLU A 70 -0.18 -1.86 0.21
N PHE A 71 0.62 -2.86 0.60
CA PHE A 71 0.16 -3.97 1.42
C PHE A 71 -0.10 -3.56 2.88
N ILE A 72 0.77 -2.72 3.48
CA ILE A 72 0.55 -2.16 4.84
C ILE A 72 -0.78 -1.40 4.87
N VAL A 73 -0.97 -0.47 3.93
CA VAL A 73 -2.20 0.35 3.87
C VAL A 73 -3.45 -0.52 3.70
N GLN A 74 -3.40 -1.50 2.80
CA GLN A 74 -4.55 -2.37 2.56
C GLN A 74 -4.84 -3.29 3.74
N PHE A 75 -3.81 -3.79 4.41
CA PHE A 75 -3.94 -4.58 5.62
C PHE A 75 -4.63 -3.77 6.72
N GLU A 76 -4.12 -2.57 7.03
CA GLU A 76 -4.69 -1.71 8.07
C GLU A 76 -6.14 -1.31 7.77
N VAL A 77 -6.46 -0.93 6.54
CA VAL A 77 -7.85 -0.65 6.16
C VAL A 77 -8.75 -1.88 6.39
N LEU A 78 -8.30 -3.08 6.01
CA LEU A 78 -9.09 -4.30 6.19
C LEU A 78 -9.21 -4.71 7.67
N ALA A 79 -8.20 -4.45 8.49
CA ALA A 79 -8.19 -4.77 9.91
C ALA A 79 -9.05 -3.81 10.74
N GLN A 80 -9.19 -2.54 10.30
CA GLN A 80 -9.81 -1.49 11.10
C GLN A 80 -11.17 -1.01 10.56
N ALA A 81 -11.52 -1.30 9.30
CA ALA A 81 -12.75 -0.80 8.67
C ALA A 81 -14.04 -1.30 9.34
N GLU A 82 -14.02 -2.41 10.07
CA GLU A 82 -15.14 -2.85 10.92
C GLU A 82 -15.45 -1.85 12.03
N LYS A 83 -14.38 -1.26 12.61
CA LYS A 83 -14.49 -0.31 13.71
C LYS A 83 -14.72 1.12 13.21
N ASN A 84 -14.20 1.44 12.04
CA ASN A 84 -14.33 2.77 11.43
C ASN A 84 -14.54 2.67 9.91
N GLU A 85 -15.82 2.75 9.50
CA GLU A 85 -16.21 2.71 8.09
C GLU A 85 -15.64 3.88 7.27
N ALA A 86 -15.25 5.01 7.90
CA ALA A 86 -14.67 6.16 7.20
C ALA A 86 -13.40 5.78 6.42
N LEU A 87 -12.62 4.78 6.87
CA LEU A 87 -11.46 4.22 6.18
C LEU A 87 -11.79 3.62 4.80
N THR A 88 -13.05 3.35 4.52
CA THR A 88 -13.49 2.87 3.20
C THR A 88 -13.76 3.98 2.20
N THR A 89 -13.68 5.25 2.60
CA THR A 89 -14.08 6.40 1.75
C THR A 89 -13.12 6.58 0.57
N TYR A 90 -11.83 6.55 0.82
CA TYR A 90 -10.81 6.78 -0.19
C TYR A 90 -10.28 5.49 -0.81
N THR A 91 -9.64 5.62 -1.97
CA THR A 91 -9.08 4.49 -2.73
C THR A 91 -7.61 4.70 -3.12
N ASP A 92 -7.05 5.87 -2.82
CA ASP A 92 -5.64 6.17 -3.04
C ASP A 92 -4.85 6.08 -1.73
N ASN A 93 -3.58 5.65 -1.84
CA ASN A 93 -2.76 5.36 -0.66
C ASN A 93 -2.48 6.59 0.20
N VAL A 94 -2.35 7.78 -0.40
CA VAL A 94 -2.03 9.00 0.37
C VAL A 94 -3.16 9.34 1.33
N ARG A 95 -4.40 9.39 0.83
CA ARG A 95 -5.57 9.67 1.67
C ARG A 95 -5.89 8.54 2.64
N LEU A 96 -5.59 7.30 2.27
CA LEU A 96 -5.75 6.18 3.22
C LEU A 96 -4.75 6.27 4.36
N LEU A 97 -3.49 6.65 4.11
CA LEU A 97 -2.49 6.91 5.15
C LEU A 97 -2.91 8.06 6.06
N GLU A 98 -3.41 9.15 5.48
CA GLU A 98 -3.95 10.28 6.23
C GLU A 98 -5.11 9.84 7.15
N GLY A 99 -6.08 9.08 6.62
CA GLY A 99 -7.20 8.57 7.42
C GLY A 99 -6.76 7.60 8.53
N LEU A 100 -5.82 6.71 8.26
CA LEU A 100 -5.27 5.79 9.28
C LEU A 100 -4.57 6.56 10.41
N GLN A 101 -3.88 7.65 10.07
CA GLN A 101 -3.24 8.51 11.06
C GLN A 101 -4.25 9.34 11.86
N GLU A 102 -5.23 9.97 11.20
CA GLU A 102 -6.28 10.79 11.85
C GLU A 102 -7.11 9.94 12.85
N ASP A 103 -7.37 8.69 12.52
CA ASP A 103 -8.10 7.75 13.36
C ASP A 103 -7.24 7.04 14.43
N GLY A 104 -5.93 7.33 14.48
CA GLY A 104 -5.00 6.81 15.48
C GLY A 104 -4.57 5.36 15.28
N PHE A 105 -4.79 4.77 14.11
CA PHE A 105 -4.32 3.42 13.76
C PHE A 105 -2.88 3.38 13.28
N MET A 106 -2.32 4.54 12.95
CA MET A 106 -0.94 4.73 12.54
C MET A 106 -0.41 6.03 13.15
N SER A 107 0.85 6.06 13.59
CA SER A 107 1.45 7.29 14.08
C SER A 107 1.69 8.29 12.94
N GLN A 108 1.74 9.59 13.27
CA GLN A 108 2.07 10.64 12.30
C GLN A 108 3.43 10.38 11.61
N ALA A 109 4.44 9.95 12.36
CA ALA A 109 5.78 9.70 11.83
C ALA A 109 5.80 8.55 10.81
N GLU A 110 5.08 7.46 11.07
CA GLU A 110 4.95 6.33 10.15
C GLU A 110 4.17 6.74 8.89
N ALA A 111 3.04 7.41 9.03
CA ALA A 111 2.23 7.88 7.91
C ALA A 111 3.03 8.82 7.00
N ASP A 112 3.77 9.79 7.57
CA ASP A 112 4.61 10.71 6.81
C ASP A 112 5.76 10.00 6.11
N SER A 113 6.42 9.03 6.76
CA SER A 113 7.49 8.23 6.17
C SER A 113 6.99 7.40 4.99
N LEU A 114 5.87 6.69 5.15
CA LEU A 114 5.27 5.89 4.07
C LEU A 114 4.79 6.77 2.91
N LYS A 115 4.19 7.92 3.20
CA LYS A 115 3.74 8.88 2.19
C LYS A 115 4.91 9.48 1.41
N ALA A 116 5.98 9.90 2.10
CA ALA A 116 7.18 10.43 1.46
C ALA A 116 7.83 9.39 0.54
N ALA A 117 8.03 8.17 1.02
CA ALA A 117 8.58 7.06 0.23
C ALA A 117 7.69 6.75 -0.99
N TYR A 118 6.38 6.63 -0.78
CA TYR A 118 5.41 6.33 -1.85
C TYR A 118 5.45 7.38 -2.97
N CYS A 119 5.41 8.67 -2.62
CA CYS A 119 5.46 9.76 -3.59
C CYS A 119 6.79 9.78 -4.34
N THR A 120 7.92 9.67 -3.62
CA THR A 120 9.27 9.65 -4.22
C THR A 120 9.42 8.50 -5.21
N TYR A 121 9.03 7.29 -4.83
CA TYR A 121 9.13 6.11 -5.71
C TYR A 121 8.24 6.24 -6.95
N ARG A 122 7.02 6.77 -6.79
CA ARG A 122 6.12 6.97 -7.92
C ARG A 122 6.63 8.01 -8.89
N ASP A 123 7.10 9.15 -8.39
CA ASP A 123 7.64 10.23 -9.22
C ASP A 123 8.87 9.76 -10.00
N THR A 124 9.79 9.06 -9.32
CA THR A 124 10.97 8.49 -9.96
C THR A 124 10.59 7.45 -11.00
N GLY A 125 9.70 6.52 -10.65
CA GLY A 125 9.24 5.49 -11.58
C GLY A 125 8.54 6.05 -12.81
N HIS A 126 7.69 7.09 -12.66
CA HIS A 126 7.06 7.75 -13.78
C HIS A 126 8.06 8.43 -14.71
N LYS A 127 9.09 9.10 -14.16
CA LYS A 127 10.15 9.72 -14.96
C LYS A 127 10.91 8.68 -15.80
N LEU A 128 11.29 7.57 -15.18
CA LEU A 128 12.00 6.48 -15.87
C LEU A 128 11.13 5.87 -17.00
N VAL A 129 9.87 5.58 -16.72
CA VAL A 129 8.94 5.02 -17.72
C VAL A 129 8.72 5.98 -18.89
N LEU A 130 8.63 7.30 -18.64
CA LEU A 130 8.54 8.30 -19.71
C LEU A 130 9.80 8.36 -20.58
N GLN A 131 10.96 7.96 -20.03
CA GLN A 131 12.24 7.83 -20.75
C GLN A 131 12.39 6.48 -21.46
N GLY A 132 11.38 5.59 -21.34
CA GLY A 132 11.45 4.23 -21.90
C GLY A 132 12.27 3.25 -21.05
N GLU A 133 12.60 3.62 -19.83
CA GLU A 133 13.42 2.83 -18.90
C GLU A 133 12.55 2.01 -17.92
N ARG A 134 13.15 0.96 -17.36
CA ARG A 134 12.52 0.20 -16.28
C ARG A 134 12.56 1.02 -14.99
N ALA A 135 11.53 0.86 -14.14
CA ALA A 135 11.46 1.50 -12.82
C ALA A 135 12.42 0.84 -11.80
N VAL A 136 13.71 0.81 -12.14
CA VAL A 136 14.80 0.19 -11.38
C VAL A 136 15.96 1.19 -11.28
N ILE A 137 16.40 1.47 -10.07
CA ILE A 137 17.44 2.45 -9.75
C ILE A 137 18.56 1.81 -8.94
N ASN A 138 19.60 2.58 -8.61
CA ASN A 138 20.62 2.14 -7.66
C ASN A 138 20.02 2.15 -6.24
N VAL A 139 20.24 1.09 -5.46
CA VAL A 139 19.75 0.98 -4.07
C VAL A 139 20.24 2.14 -3.19
N ALA A 140 21.43 2.68 -3.45
CA ALA A 140 21.98 3.78 -2.68
C ALA A 140 21.15 5.08 -2.76
N GLU A 141 20.38 5.27 -3.84
CA GLU A 141 19.55 6.46 -4.04
C GLU A 141 18.31 6.50 -3.11
N VAL A 142 17.90 5.35 -2.58
CA VAL A 142 16.69 5.22 -1.75
C VAL A 142 16.93 4.46 -0.46
N LEU A 143 18.17 4.24 -0.07
CA LEU A 143 18.56 3.38 1.05
C LEU A 143 17.83 3.74 2.36
N GLU A 144 17.79 5.02 2.70
CA GLU A 144 17.14 5.48 3.94
C GLU A 144 15.61 5.31 3.89
N LEU A 145 15.00 5.67 2.75
CA LEU A 145 13.55 5.51 2.58
C LEU A 145 13.16 4.03 2.61
N SER A 146 13.91 3.17 1.92
CA SER A 146 13.60 1.74 1.90
C SER A 146 13.72 1.10 3.28
N LYS A 147 14.74 1.46 4.05
CA LYS A 147 14.90 0.98 5.43
C LYS A 147 13.77 1.43 6.35
N GLN A 148 13.31 2.66 6.23
CA GLN A 148 12.17 3.15 7.01
C GLN A 148 10.90 2.34 6.68
N VAL A 149 10.62 2.10 5.39
CA VAL A 149 9.49 1.27 4.98
C VAL A 149 9.63 -0.17 5.45
N GLU A 150 10.85 -0.75 5.38
CA GLU A 150 11.13 -2.11 5.88
C GLU A 150 10.90 -2.22 7.39
N GLN A 151 11.29 -1.21 8.16
CA GLN A 151 11.05 -1.18 9.60
C GLN A 151 9.55 -1.13 9.90
N ILE A 152 8.80 -0.24 9.25
CA ILE A 152 7.35 -0.16 9.42
C ILE A 152 6.68 -1.47 8.97
N TRP A 153 7.14 -2.07 7.88
CA TRP A 153 6.66 -3.40 7.47
C TRP A 153 6.86 -4.43 8.58
N HIS A 154 8.04 -4.49 9.18
CA HIS A 154 8.33 -5.40 10.29
C HIS A 154 7.37 -5.17 11.46
N ASP A 155 7.16 -3.92 11.88
CA ASP A 155 6.32 -3.57 13.03
C ASP A 155 4.84 -3.95 12.81
N TYR A 156 4.34 -3.86 11.57
CA TYR A 156 2.95 -4.19 11.24
C TYR A 156 2.74 -5.67 10.86
N MET A 157 3.72 -6.31 10.22
CA MET A 157 3.57 -7.63 9.60
C MET A 157 4.28 -8.78 10.32
N GLU A 158 5.19 -8.52 11.22
CA GLU A 158 5.90 -9.53 12.01
C GLU A 158 5.60 -9.43 13.51
#